data_40c8d7f5fe10feeebc9c2e1d56e991f1
#
_entry.id   40c8d7f5fe10feeebc9c2e1d56e991f1
#
_cell.length_a   1.000
_cell.length_b   1.000
_cell.length_c   1.000
_cell.angle_alpha   90.00
_cell.angle_beta   90.00
_cell.angle_gamma   90.00
#
_symmetry.space_group_name_H-M   'P 1'
#
loop_
_entity.id
_entity.type
_entity.pdbx_description
1 polymer ?
#
loop_
_entity_poly.entity_id
_entity_poly.type
_entity_poly.pdbx_seq_one_letter_code
_entity_poly.pdbx_strand_id
1 'polypeptide(L)'
;MMKRTLLLMVMTLSALTGFAQSEQKTWSYGSHTYTQQGTLTAKQYDKRAKGVVTFTNIPSDYEEFEALYTQFLGKTPHGTAAMMVMAMEIYGRDREVGKQCIELINYPSNVNSVISRLKDKFGTSAYAPENDSYSQRYLPAAVLKGATPQNGYRPQQPYTVEMKASVNKHQELQISGSGRVVYLYVMGKGWDTEQRTVEVLRQPNQPLYKIFNCPALYTQCKTIQGTWQGLK
;
A
#
# COMPACT_ATOMS: atom_id res chain seq x y z
N MET A 1 17.92 -12.24 28.18
CA MET A 1 18.74 -11.05 27.86
C MET A 1 18.16 -10.42 26.60
N MET A 2 17.28 -9.42 26.77
CA MET A 2 16.66 -8.72 25.63
C MET A 2 17.66 -7.74 25.04
N LYS A 3 18.07 -7.96 23.79
CA LYS A 3 18.84 -6.97 23.01
C LYS A 3 17.90 -5.85 22.59
N ARG A 4 17.97 -4.70 23.25
CA ARG A 4 17.33 -3.47 22.81
C ARG A 4 18.07 -2.98 21.57
N THR A 5 17.46 -3.15 20.41
CA THR A 5 17.96 -2.58 19.15
C THR A 5 17.69 -1.08 19.18
N LEU A 6 18.74 -0.29 19.21
CA LEU A 6 18.69 1.18 19.21
C LEU A 6 18.27 1.64 17.81
N LEU A 7 17.08 2.24 17.72
CA LEU A 7 16.52 2.79 16.47
C LEU A 7 17.22 4.12 16.19
N LEU A 8 18.10 4.16 15.21
CA LEU A 8 18.75 5.39 14.76
C LEU A 8 17.86 6.09 13.73
N MET A 9 17.21 7.18 14.12
CA MET A 9 16.46 8.06 13.22
C MET A 9 17.47 9.05 12.59
N VAL A 10 17.90 8.79 11.36
CA VAL A 10 18.75 9.71 10.60
C VAL A 10 17.84 10.64 9.79
N MET A 11 17.76 11.90 10.19
CA MET A 11 17.19 12.97 9.37
C MET A 11 18.28 13.57 8.49
N THR A 12 18.24 13.29 7.20
CA THR A 12 19.08 14.01 6.23
C THR A 12 18.28 15.17 5.62
N LEU A 13 18.74 16.38 5.90
CA LEU A 13 18.23 17.62 5.35
C LEU A 13 19.02 17.95 4.07
N SER A 14 18.42 17.74 2.90
CA SER A 14 18.99 18.19 1.62
C SER A 14 18.22 19.39 1.13
N ALA A 15 18.80 20.57 1.30
CA ALA A 15 18.31 21.82 0.72
C ALA A 15 18.95 22.03 -0.65
N LEU A 16 18.15 22.07 -1.74
CA LEU A 16 18.51 22.73 -3.00
C LEU A 16 17.28 22.99 -3.89
N THR A 17 17.07 24.26 -4.15
CA THR A 17 16.40 24.93 -5.29
C THR A 17 14.94 24.66 -5.67
N GLY A 18 14.05 25.61 -5.34
CA GLY A 18 13.17 26.24 -6.33
C GLY A 18 11.81 25.61 -6.66
N PHE A 19 11.45 24.45 -6.13
CA PHE A 19 10.07 23.93 -6.03
C PHE A 19 9.92 23.38 -4.62
N ALA A 20 8.79 23.58 -3.97
CA ALA A 20 8.53 22.99 -2.66
C ALA A 20 8.61 21.45 -2.80
N GLN A 21 9.81 20.92 -2.68
CA GLN A 21 10.07 19.49 -2.63
C GLN A 21 9.46 19.00 -1.32
N SER A 22 8.40 18.25 -1.40
CA SER A 22 7.80 17.64 -0.22
C SER A 22 8.87 16.81 0.49
N GLU A 23 9.01 17.05 1.78
CA GLU A 23 10.01 16.40 2.64
C GLU A 23 9.95 14.87 2.45
N GLN A 24 11.09 14.29 2.13
CA GLN A 24 11.27 12.84 2.07
C GLN A 24 11.64 12.32 3.46
N LYS A 25 10.90 11.32 3.93
CA LYS A 25 11.12 10.66 5.21
C LYS A 25 11.49 9.20 4.97
N THR A 26 12.44 8.71 5.73
CA THR A 26 12.94 7.33 5.63
C THR A 26 12.90 6.64 6.98
N TRP A 27 12.55 5.37 6.98
CA TRP A 27 12.56 4.48 8.13
C TRP A 27 13.17 3.14 7.71
N SER A 28 13.86 2.47 8.63
CA SER A 28 14.52 1.20 8.35
C SER A 28 14.23 0.17 9.43
N TYR A 29 14.14 -1.09 9.03
CA TYR A 29 14.01 -2.26 9.90
C TYR A 29 14.98 -3.33 9.41
N GLY A 30 16.01 -3.63 10.19
CA GLY A 30 17.12 -4.46 9.72
C GLY A 30 17.76 -3.89 8.46
N SER A 31 17.79 -4.68 7.40
CA SER A 31 18.28 -4.27 6.07
C SER A 31 17.21 -3.64 5.17
N HIS A 32 15.94 -3.65 5.59
CA HIS A 32 14.84 -3.11 4.81
C HIS A 32 14.72 -1.60 5.00
N THR A 33 14.50 -0.90 3.91
CA THR A 33 14.35 0.56 3.91
C THR A 33 13.04 0.96 3.26
N TYR A 34 12.33 1.86 3.93
CA TYR A 34 11.05 2.40 3.53
C TYR A 34 11.12 3.92 3.51
N THR A 35 10.71 4.50 2.41
CA THR A 35 10.75 5.95 2.21
C THR A 35 9.39 6.44 1.78
N GLN A 36 8.94 7.56 2.33
CA GLN A 36 7.73 8.22 1.88
C GLN A 36 8.00 9.68 1.54
N GLN A 37 7.30 10.17 0.53
CA GLN A 37 7.36 11.54 0.04
C GLN A 37 5.98 12.01 -0.39
N GLY A 38 5.72 13.29 -0.23
CA GLY A 38 4.47 13.91 -0.66
C GLY A 38 3.50 14.17 0.46
N THR A 39 2.45 14.92 0.10
CA THR A 39 1.38 15.30 1.02
C THR A 39 0.04 15.07 0.36
N LEU A 40 -0.67 14.03 0.81
CA LEU A 40 -2.07 13.77 0.44
C LEU A 40 -2.92 13.93 1.70
N THR A 41 -3.76 14.94 1.74
CA THR A 41 -4.64 15.22 2.88
C THR A 41 -6.08 15.40 2.41
N ALA A 42 -7.04 15.27 3.32
CA ALA A 42 -8.46 15.47 3.02
C ALA A 42 -8.80 16.88 2.52
N LYS A 43 -7.92 17.88 2.74
CA LYS A 43 -8.11 19.25 2.32
C LYS A 43 -7.48 19.59 0.97
N GLN A 44 -6.65 18.71 0.43
CA GLN A 44 -5.92 18.99 -0.81
C GLN A 44 -6.68 18.43 -1.99
N TYR A 45 -7.46 19.28 -2.63
CA TYR A 45 -8.06 19.04 -3.95
C TYR A 45 -7.11 19.39 -5.11
N ASP A 46 -5.84 19.64 -4.80
CA ASP A 46 -4.87 19.93 -5.84
C ASP A 46 -4.59 18.65 -6.64
N LYS A 47 -5.01 18.67 -7.91
CA LYS A 47 -4.75 17.59 -8.86
C LYS A 47 -3.26 17.23 -8.99
N ARG A 48 -2.37 18.13 -8.56
CA ARG A 48 -0.90 17.95 -8.56
C ARG A 48 -0.40 17.27 -7.29
N ALA A 49 -1.22 17.20 -6.23
CA ALA A 49 -0.81 16.55 -5.00
C ALA A 49 -0.53 15.06 -5.25
N LYS A 50 0.66 14.63 -4.87
CA LYS A 50 1.16 13.27 -5.06
C LYS A 50 1.68 12.73 -3.74
N GLY A 51 1.61 11.41 -3.60
CA GLY A 51 2.27 10.65 -2.56
C GLY A 51 3.06 9.52 -3.20
N VAL A 52 4.25 9.28 -2.71
CA VAL A 52 5.11 8.19 -3.19
C VAL A 52 5.63 7.44 -1.98
N VAL A 53 5.56 6.12 -2.05
CA VAL A 53 6.20 5.22 -1.09
C VAL A 53 7.14 4.29 -1.84
N THR A 54 8.39 4.24 -1.39
CA THR A 54 9.42 3.39 -1.97
C THR A 54 9.96 2.45 -0.90
N PHE A 55 10.20 1.19 -1.25
CA PHE A 55 10.70 0.18 -0.33
C PHE A 55 11.59 -0.83 -1.03
N THR A 56 12.59 -1.33 -0.32
CA THR A 56 13.53 -2.32 -0.86
C THR A 56 12.94 -3.72 -0.88
N ASN A 57 12.14 -4.06 0.12
CA ASN A 57 11.56 -5.38 0.33
C ASN A 57 10.15 -5.27 0.91
N ILE A 58 9.35 -6.30 0.72
CA ILE A 58 8.10 -6.49 1.46
C ILE A 58 8.47 -6.89 2.92
N PRO A 59 7.76 -6.42 3.96
CA PRO A 59 7.97 -6.86 5.33
C PRO A 59 8.03 -8.38 5.44
N SER A 60 9.03 -8.87 6.21
CA SER A 60 9.32 -10.30 6.32
C SER A 60 8.29 -11.07 7.14
N ASP A 61 7.70 -10.38 8.13
CA ASP A 61 6.78 -10.94 9.11
C ASP A 61 5.79 -9.88 9.61
N TYR A 62 4.90 -10.31 10.50
CA TYR A 62 3.89 -9.41 11.09
C TYR A 62 4.53 -8.34 12.00
N GLU A 63 5.59 -8.65 12.73
CA GLU A 63 6.24 -7.73 13.64
C GLU A 63 6.84 -6.53 12.88
N GLU A 64 7.54 -6.78 11.79
CA GLU A 64 8.05 -5.72 10.90
C GLU A 64 6.90 -4.91 10.30
N PHE A 65 5.83 -5.59 9.82
CA PHE A 65 4.68 -4.92 9.23
C PHE A 65 3.96 -4.01 10.24
N GLU A 66 3.74 -4.48 11.46
CA GLU A 66 3.12 -3.71 12.55
C GLU A 66 3.99 -2.51 12.94
N ALA A 67 5.30 -2.71 13.09
CA ALA A 67 6.24 -1.64 13.40
C ALA A 67 6.27 -0.57 12.29
N LEU A 68 6.31 -0.98 11.03
CA LEU A 68 6.26 -0.09 9.86
C LEU A 68 4.96 0.73 9.83
N TYR A 69 3.83 0.09 10.10
CA TYR A 69 2.53 0.76 10.14
C TYR A 69 2.44 1.75 11.30
N THR A 70 2.75 1.32 12.51
CA THR A 70 2.54 2.12 13.73
C THR A 70 3.53 3.26 13.87
N GLN A 71 4.78 3.05 13.47
CA GLN A 71 5.85 4.01 13.65
C GLN A 71 6.02 4.96 12.45
N PHE A 72 5.67 4.53 11.24
CA PHE A 72 5.98 5.27 10.04
C PHE A 72 4.82 5.42 9.05
N LEU A 73 4.52 4.41 8.23
CA LEU A 73 3.61 4.55 7.08
C LEU A 73 2.14 4.79 7.45
N GLY A 74 1.66 4.24 8.57
CA GLY A 74 0.28 4.43 9.02
C GLY A 74 -0.06 5.86 9.42
N LYS A 75 0.93 6.74 9.57
CA LYS A 75 0.75 8.16 9.93
C LYS A 75 0.35 9.04 8.75
N THR A 76 0.34 8.52 7.53
CA THR A 76 -0.04 9.25 6.33
C THR A 76 -1.01 8.44 5.48
N PRO A 77 -1.93 9.08 4.72
CA PRO A 77 -2.88 8.35 3.89
C PRO A 77 -2.21 7.56 2.77
N HIS A 78 -1.18 8.12 2.11
CA HIS A 78 -0.43 7.42 1.07
C HIS A 78 0.44 6.29 1.64
N GLY A 79 1.00 6.46 2.83
CA GLY A 79 1.69 5.38 3.53
C GLY A 79 0.75 4.21 3.83
N THR A 80 -0.43 4.49 4.39
CA THR A 80 -1.44 3.45 4.67
C THR A 80 -1.92 2.75 3.40
N ALA A 81 -2.09 3.48 2.28
CA ALA A 81 -2.46 2.86 1.01
C ALA A 81 -1.36 1.93 0.47
N ALA A 82 -0.08 2.31 0.62
CA ALA A 82 1.05 1.44 0.28
C ALA A 82 1.13 0.20 1.18
N MET A 83 0.80 0.33 2.48
CA MET A 83 0.70 -0.81 3.40
C MET A 83 -0.35 -1.83 2.94
N MET A 84 -1.46 -1.39 2.32
CA MET A 84 -2.43 -2.32 1.75
C MET A 84 -1.85 -3.15 0.60
N VAL A 85 -1.02 -2.55 -0.26
CA VAL A 85 -0.31 -3.29 -1.33
C VAL A 85 0.63 -4.35 -0.74
N MET A 86 1.38 -3.99 0.31
CA MET A 86 2.26 -4.94 1.02
C MET A 86 1.45 -6.06 1.70
N ALA A 87 0.34 -5.72 2.38
CA ALA A 87 -0.53 -6.71 3.02
C ALA A 87 -1.13 -7.70 2.03
N MET A 88 -1.50 -7.24 0.81
CA MET A 88 -1.96 -8.12 -0.26
C MET A 88 -0.87 -9.09 -0.71
N GLU A 89 0.38 -8.62 -0.84
CA GLU A 89 1.50 -9.48 -1.21
C GLU A 89 1.78 -10.52 -0.10
N ILE A 90 1.81 -10.09 1.16
CA ILE A 90 2.00 -10.98 2.31
C ILE A 90 0.88 -12.03 2.33
N TYR A 91 -0.38 -11.61 2.13
CA TYR A 91 -1.52 -12.53 2.04
C TYR A 91 -1.39 -13.54 0.89
N GLY A 92 -0.74 -13.16 -0.20
CA GLY A 92 -0.41 -14.07 -1.29
C GLY A 92 0.60 -15.15 -0.91
N ARG A 93 1.54 -14.83 -0.04
CA ARG A 93 2.62 -15.73 0.43
C ARG A 93 2.20 -16.57 1.62
N ASP A 94 1.61 -15.94 2.62
CA ASP A 94 1.16 -16.51 3.87
C ASP A 94 -0.22 -15.95 4.23
N ARG A 95 -1.22 -16.84 4.24
CA ARG A 95 -2.63 -16.47 4.47
C ARG A 95 -2.87 -15.95 5.88
N GLU A 96 -2.25 -16.57 6.87
CA GLU A 96 -2.48 -16.23 8.27
C GLU A 96 -1.79 -14.91 8.63
N VAL A 97 -0.53 -14.74 8.27
CA VAL A 97 0.19 -13.50 8.47
C VAL A 97 -0.45 -12.36 7.67
N GLY A 98 -0.79 -12.60 6.41
CA GLY A 98 -1.44 -11.60 5.57
C GLY A 98 -2.82 -11.18 6.07
N LYS A 99 -3.59 -12.12 6.66
CA LYS A 99 -4.86 -11.80 7.33
C LYS A 99 -4.64 -10.87 8.52
N GLN A 100 -3.67 -11.14 9.38
CA GLN A 100 -3.32 -10.27 10.50
C GLN A 100 -2.91 -8.86 10.02
N CYS A 101 -2.11 -8.78 8.97
CA CYS A 101 -1.74 -7.50 8.35
C CYS A 101 -2.95 -6.71 7.84
N ILE A 102 -3.90 -7.39 7.16
CA ILE A 102 -5.14 -6.78 6.66
C ILE A 102 -6.02 -6.31 7.83
N GLU A 103 -6.18 -7.12 8.87
CA GLU A 103 -6.94 -6.77 10.08
C GLU A 103 -6.37 -5.53 10.77
N LEU A 104 -5.05 -5.43 10.85
CA LEU A 104 -4.37 -4.30 11.48
C LEU A 104 -4.68 -2.97 10.79
N ILE A 105 -4.63 -2.93 9.45
CA ILE A 105 -4.69 -1.67 8.70
C ILE A 105 -6.07 -1.31 8.15
N ASN A 106 -7.03 -2.24 8.14
CA ASN A 106 -8.38 -1.98 7.64
C ASN A 106 -9.33 -1.51 8.73
N TYR A 107 -10.38 -0.82 8.29
CA TYR A 107 -11.51 -0.53 9.15
C TYR A 107 -12.25 -1.84 9.48
N PRO A 108 -12.59 -2.12 10.75
CA PRO A 108 -13.01 -3.45 11.18
C PRO A 108 -14.19 -4.05 10.39
N SER A 109 -15.19 -3.23 10.02
CA SER A 109 -16.36 -3.71 9.27
C SER A 109 -16.04 -4.23 7.87
N ASN A 110 -14.88 -3.90 7.31
CA ASN A 110 -14.52 -4.21 5.92
C ASN A 110 -13.55 -5.40 5.80
N VAL A 111 -12.94 -5.83 6.89
CA VAL A 111 -11.92 -6.87 6.92
C VAL A 111 -12.39 -8.15 6.21
N ASN A 112 -13.54 -8.69 6.60
CA ASN A 112 -14.06 -9.93 6.04
C ASN A 112 -14.33 -9.82 4.52
N SER A 113 -14.82 -8.67 4.08
CA SER A 113 -15.06 -8.41 2.64
C SER A 113 -13.74 -8.38 1.86
N VAL A 114 -12.70 -7.73 2.41
CA VAL A 114 -11.37 -7.67 1.79
C VAL A 114 -10.78 -9.07 1.67
N ILE A 115 -10.78 -9.84 2.76
CA ILE A 115 -10.23 -11.21 2.80
C ILE A 115 -10.96 -12.12 1.81
N SER A 116 -12.30 -12.08 1.78
CA SER A 116 -13.10 -12.86 0.84
C SER A 116 -12.72 -12.55 -0.61
N ARG A 117 -12.62 -11.25 -0.95
CA ARG A 117 -12.25 -10.83 -2.31
C ARG A 117 -10.83 -11.24 -2.70
N LEU A 118 -9.88 -11.13 -1.79
CA LEU A 118 -8.51 -11.57 -2.04
C LEU A 118 -8.41 -13.10 -2.19
N LYS A 119 -9.18 -13.86 -1.40
CA LYS A 119 -9.29 -15.31 -1.55
C LYS A 119 -9.80 -15.69 -2.94
N ASP A 120 -10.86 -15.02 -3.42
CA ASP A 120 -11.40 -15.25 -4.77
C ASP A 120 -10.38 -14.96 -5.87
N LYS A 121 -9.54 -13.93 -5.69
CA LYS A 121 -8.54 -13.52 -6.70
C LYS A 121 -7.25 -14.35 -6.65
N PHE A 122 -6.83 -14.75 -5.47
CA PHE A 122 -5.55 -15.43 -5.28
C PHE A 122 -5.67 -16.96 -5.25
N GLY A 123 -6.90 -17.48 -5.37
CA GLY A 123 -7.18 -18.91 -5.21
C GLY A 123 -7.15 -19.36 -3.75
N THR A 124 -7.45 -20.65 -3.54
CA THR A 124 -7.61 -21.24 -2.20
C THR A 124 -6.29 -21.56 -1.51
N SER A 125 -5.20 -21.72 -2.27
CA SER A 125 -3.88 -22.11 -1.75
C SER A 125 -2.91 -20.92 -1.81
N ALA A 126 -2.11 -20.77 -0.76
CA ALA A 126 -0.99 -19.82 -0.75
C ALA A 126 0.09 -20.21 -1.80
N TYR A 127 0.16 -21.48 -2.17
CA TYR A 127 1.22 -22.06 -3.00
C TYR A 127 0.75 -22.80 -4.26
N ALA A 128 -0.36 -22.43 -4.86
CA ALA A 128 -0.75 -22.99 -6.17
C ALA A 128 -0.50 -21.97 -7.30
N PRO A 129 0.75 -21.60 -7.60
CA PRO A 129 1.02 -20.53 -8.55
C PRO A 129 1.03 -21.01 -10.00
N GLU A 130 1.32 -22.27 -10.24
CA GLU A 130 1.77 -22.69 -11.57
C GLU A 130 0.65 -23.28 -12.43
N ASN A 131 -0.47 -23.73 -11.83
CA ASN A 131 -1.56 -24.39 -12.54
C ASN A 131 -2.91 -23.68 -12.41
N ASP A 132 -2.98 -22.56 -11.69
CA ASP A 132 -4.23 -21.80 -11.55
C ASP A 132 -4.21 -20.62 -12.53
N SER A 133 -4.68 -20.88 -13.75
CA SER A 133 -4.85 -19.86 -14.79
C SER A 133 -5.79 -18.71 -14.38
N TYR A 134 -6.50 -18.86 -13.29
CA TYR A 134 -7.41 -17.86 -12.73
C TYR A 134 -6.80 -17.08 -11.55
N SER A 135 -5.68 -17.52 -11.01
CA SER A 135 -5.03 -16.82 -9.90
C SER A 135 -4.42 -15.51 -10.35
N GLN A 136 -4.75 -14.44 -9.63
CA GLN A 136 -4.22 -13.09 -9.87
C GLN A 136 -3.30 -12.64 -8.74
N ARG A 137 -2.40 -13.48 -8.30
CA ARG A 137 -1.42 -13.18 -7.23
C ARG A 137 -0.49 -12.03 -7.55
N TYR A 138 -0.38 -11.67 -8.82
CA TYR A 138 0.38 -10.51 -9.28
C TYR A 138 -0.36 -9.16 -9.10
N LEU A 139 -1.58 -9.16 -8.56
CA LEU A 139 -2.34 -7.92 -8.29
C LEU A 139 -1.54 -6.88 -7.49
N PRO A 140 -0.86 -7.23 -6.38
CA PRO A 140 -0.04 -6.25 -5.64
C PRO A 140 1.08 -5.66 -6.50
N ALA A 141 1.69 -6.47 -7.37
CA ALA A 141 2.74 -5.99 -8.26
C ALA A 141 2.20 -5.07 -9.36
N ALA A 142 0.97 -5.27 -9.82
CA ALA A 142 0.36 -4.51 -10.91
C ALA A 142 0.24 -3.00 -10.62
N VAL A 143 0.36 -2.58 -9.35
CA VAL A 143 0.39 -1.17 -8.93
C VAL A 143 1.80 -0.66 -8.63
N LEU A 144 2.83 -1.48 -8.80
CA LEU A 144 4.21 -1.06 -8.59
C LEU A 144 4.79 -0.44 -9.88
N LYS A 145 5.61 0.59 -9.72
CA LYS A 145 6.25 1.28 -10.83
C LYS A 145 7.06 0.31 -11.70
N GLY A 146 6.86 0.41 -13.00
CA GLY A 146 7.55 -0.42 -13.98
C GLY A 146 6.94 -1.80 -14.22
N ALA A 147 5.98 -2.24 -13.39
CA ALA A 147 5.26 -3.49 -13.60
C ALA A 147 4.19 -3.34 -14.70
N THR A 148 4.21 -4.26 -15.67
CA THR A 148 3.25 -4.30 -16.79
C THR A 148 2.86 -5.75 -17.08
N PRO A 149 1.71 -6.00 -17.74
CA PRO A 149 1.38 -7.34 -18.22
C PRO A 149 2.46 -7.96 -19.10
N GLN A 150 3.08 -7.14 -19.95
CA GLN A 150 4.09 -7.56 -20.95
C GLN A 150 5.39 -8.03 -20.28
N ASN A 151 5.76 -7.46 -19.14
CA ASN A 151 6.95 -7.89 -18.41
C ASN A 151 6.65 -8.89 -17.29
N GLY A 152 5.43 -9.48 -17.25
CA GLY A 152 5.00 -10.40 -16.21
C GLY A 152 4.85 -9.74 -14.84
N TYR A 153 4.49 -8.46 -14.81
CA TYR A 153 4.40 -7.63 -13.61
C TYR A 153 5.69 -7.62 -12.76
N ARG A 154 6.83 -7.53 -13.43
CA ARG A 154 8.14 -7.34 -12.77
C ARG A 154 8.39 -5.85 -12.54
N PRO A 155 8.26 -5.35 -11.30
CA PRO A 155 8.46 -3.95 -11.01
C PRO A 155 9.95 -3.58 -11.03
N GLN A 156 10.21 -2.28 -11.13
CA GLN A 156 11.54 -1.73 -10.87
C GLN A 156 11.87 -1.79 -9.37
N GLN A 157 13.13 -1.95 -9.06
CA GLN A 157 13.63 -1.83 -7.69
C GLN A 157 14.38 -0.51 -7.51
N PRO A 158 14.31 0.13 -6.34
CA PRO A 158 13.42 -0.22 -5.23
C PRO A 158 11.95 -0.13 -5.63
N TYR A 159 11.09 -0.95 -5.02
CA TYR A 159 9.65 -0.97 -5.29
C TYR A 159 9.03 0.39 -4.97
N THR A 160 8.17 0.86 -5.84
CA THR A 160 7.58 2.20 -5.70
C THR A 160 6.07 2.14 -5.97
N VAL A 161 5.29 2.64 -5.01
CA VAL A 161 3.86 2.90 -5.15
C VAL A 161 3.67 4.39 -5.38
N GLU A 162 3.14 4.76 -6.53
CA GLU A 162 2.82 6.15 -6.88
C GLU A 162 1.34 6.42 -6.67
N MET A 163 1.02 7.54 -6.03
CA MET A 163 -0.35 7.92 -5.70
C MET A 163 -0.63 9.38 -6.04
N LYS A 164 -1.89 9.67 -6.35
CA LYS A 164 -2.38 11.02 -6.63
C LYS A 164 -3.61 11.31 -5.80
N ALA A 165 -3.88 12.59 -5.52
CA ALA A 165 -5.16 12.99 -4.99
C ALA A 165 -6.28 12.63 -5.99
N SER A 166 -7.38 12.10 -5.50
CA SER A 166 -8.56 11.93 -6.31
C SER A 166 -9.13 13.30 -6.68
N VAL A 167 -9.64 13.42 -7.91
CA VAL A 167 -10.29 14.66 -8.39
C VAL A 167 -11.77 14.72 -8.03
N ASN A 168 -12.34 13.65 -7.55
CA ASN A 168 -13.73 13.61 -7.13
C ASN A 168 -13.89 14.42 -5.85
N LYS A 169 -14.91 15.26 -5.79
CA LYS A 169 -15.24 16.03 -4.59
C LYS A 169 -15.45 15.06 -3.43
N HIS A 170 -14.60 15.20 -2.42
CA HIS A 170 -14.67 14.40 -1.23
C HIS A 170 -15.78 14.95 -0.37
N GLN A 171 -16.80 14.18 -0.23
CA GLN A 171 -17.70 14.35 0.89
C GLN A 171 -16.90 13.95 2.13
N GLU A 172 -16.80 14.83 3.10
CA GLU A 172 -16.44 14.42 4.46
C GLU A 172 -17.54 13.47 4.90
N LEU A 173 -17.32 12.17 4.71
CA LEU A 173 -18.23 11.17 5.23
C LEU A 173 -18.15 11.29 6.75
N GLN A 174 -19.18 11.86 7.34
CA GLN A 174 -19.44 11.74 8.75
C GLN A 174 -19.84 10.29 9.03
N ILE A 175 -18.84 9.45 9.13
CA ILE A 175 -19.01 8.14 9.73
C ILE A 175 -19.11 8.39 11.23
N SER A 176 -20.04 7.71 11.88
CA SER A 176 -20.30 7.75 13.30
C SER A 176 -19.04 8.08 14.11
N GLY A 177 -18.92 9.32 14.59
CA GLY A 177 -17.74 9.81 15.30
C GLY A 177 -16.81 10.77 14.55
N SER A 178 -17.22 11.37 13.42
CA SER A 178 -16.50 12.44 12.70
C SER A 178 -15.08 12.13 12.19
N GLY A 179 -14.86 10.95 11.60
CA GLY A 179 -13.65 10.64 10.87
C GLY A 179 -13.54 11.40 9.54
N ARG A 180 -12.31 11.62 9.06
CA ARG A 180 -12.05 12.23 7.75
C ARG A 180 -11.56 11.16 6.78
N VAL A 181 -12.26 11.02 5.65
CA VAL A 181 -11.85 10.15 4.57
C VAL A 181 -10.99 10.92 3.58
N VAL A 182 -9.84 10.36 3.25
CA VAL A 182 -8.97 10.82 2.16
C VAL A 182 -9.15 9.87 0.98
N TYR A 183 -9.56 10.41 -0.16
CA TYR A 183 -9.65 9.67 -1.41
C TYR A 183 -8.38 9.86 -2.21
N LEU A 184 -7.78 8.78 -2.64
CA LEU A 184 -6.59 8.83 -3.46
C LEU A 184 -6.65 7.76 -4.57
N TYR A 185 -5.84 7.96 -5.60
CA TYR A 185 -5.60 7.00 -6.65
C TYR A 185 -4.23 6.37 -6.48
N VAL A 186 -4.18 5.06 -6.30
CA VAL A 186 -2.97 4.27 -6.50
C VAL A 186 -2.82 4.03 -8.00
N MET A 187 -1.64 4.32 -8.54
CA MET A 187 -1.37 4.20 -9.98
C MET A 187 -0.88 2.80 -10.32
N GLY A 188 -1.31 2.25 -11.45
CA GLY A 188 -0.87 0.94 -11.90
C GLY A 188 -1.18 0.68 -13.36
N LYS A 189 -0.37 -0.13 -14.02
CA LYS A 189 -0.50 -0.48 -15.44
C LYS A 189 -1.31 -1.76 -15.69
N GLY A 190 -1.81 -2.38 -14.65
CA GLY A 190 -2.58 -3.63 -14.75
C GLY A 190 -3.99 -3.50 -15.31
N TRP A 191 -4.46 -2.30 -15.59
CA TRP A 191 -5.84 -2.03 -16.06
C TRP A 191 -5.83 -1.01 -17.18
N ASP A 192 -6.96 -0.85 -17.89
CA ASP A 192 -7.10 0.18 -18.93
C ASP A 192 -7.10 1.58 -18.30
N THR A 193 -7.78 1.72 -17.16
CA THR A 193 -7.68 2.91 -16.32
C THR A 193 -6.59 2.69 -15.29
N GLU A 194 -5.49 3.43 -15.37
CA GLU A 194 -4.34 3.27 -14.46
C GLU A 194 -4.64 3.64 -13.00
N GLN A 195 -5.76 4.30 -12.72
CA GLN A 195 -6.11 4.83 -11.40
C GLN A 195 -6.97 3.83 -10.62
N ARG A 196 -6.49 3.43 -9.44
CA ARG A 196 -7.21 2.56 -8.50
C ARG A 196 -7.59 3.34 -7.26
N THR A 197 -8.89 3.55 -7.09
CA THR A 197 -9.40 4.32 -5.94
C THR A 197 -9.15 3.60 -4.63
N VAL A 198 -8.61 4.34 -3.67
CA VAL A 198 -8.43 3.92 -2.28
C VAL A 198 -8.98 5.02 -1.38
N GLU A 199 -9.75 4.62 -0.40
CA GLU A 199 -10.33 5.48 0.62
C GLU A 199 -9.66 5.17 1.96
N VAL A 200 -9.05 6.19 2.54
CA VAL A 200 -8.31 6.06 3.80
C VAL A 200 -8.94 6.95 4.84
N LEU A 201 -9.26 6.39 6.00
CA LEU A 201 -9.93 7.07 7.10
C LEU A 201 -8.98 7.31 8.26
N ARG A 202 -9.02 8.51 8.82
CA ARG A 202 -8.46 8.80 10.14
C ARG A 202 -9.60 9.22 11.07
N GLN A 203 -9.79 8.44 12.14
CA GLN A 203 -10.74 8.79 13.18
C GLN A 203 -10.18 9.93 14.07
N PRO A 204 -11.05 10.74 14.70
CA PRO A 204 -10.62 11.71 15.68
C PRO A 204 -9.83 11.03 16.80
N ASN A 205 -8.79 11.71 17.27
CA ASN A 205 -7.93 11.23 18.36
C ASN A 205 -7.15 9.93 18.06
N GLN A 206 -7.18 9.44 16.82
CA GLN A 206 -6.36 8.33 16.37
C GLN A 206 -5.19 8.84 15.54
N PRO A 207 -3.94 8.46 15.87
CA PRO A 207 -2.77 8.95 15.14
C PRO A 207 -2.61 8.29 13.78
N LEU A 208 -3.21 7.12 13.57
CA LEU A 208 -3.02 6.29 12.39
C LEU A 208 -4.24 6.32 11.47
N TYR A 209 -3.96 6.26 10.18
CA TYR A 209 -4.96 6.05 9.15
C TYR A 209 -5.28 4.56 9.00
N LYS A 210 -6.52 4.24 8.62
CA LYS A 210 -6.96 2.90 8.25
C LYS A 210 -7.54 2.90 6.84
N ILE A 211 -7.41 1.80 6.13
CA ILE A 211 -8.11 1.58 4.86
C ILE A 211 -9.60 1.49 5.17
N PHE A 212 -10.35 2.41 4.60
CA PHE A 212 -11.80 2.43 4.72
C PHE A 212 -12.46 1.66 3.57
N ASN A 213 -11.94 1.82 2.34
CA ASN A 213 -12.45 1.11 1.18
C ASN A 213 -11.38 1.07 0.07
N CYS A 214 -11.19 -0.07 -0.59
CA CYS A 214 -10.21 -0.19 -1.68
C CYS A 214 -10.57 -1.27 -2.72
N PRO A 215 -11.84 -1.44 -3.12
CA PRO A 215 -12.25 -2.54 -4.00
C PRO A 215 -11.52 -2.49 -5.35
N ALA A 216 -11.11 -1.31 -5.79
CA ALA A 216 -10.40 -1.14 -7.05
C ALA A 216 -9.01 -1.83 -7.05
N LEU A 217 -8.38 -2.05 -5.89
CA LEU A 217 -7.06 -2.70 -5.81
C LEU A 217 -7.12 -4.20 -6.10
N TYR A 218 -8.26 -4.85 -5.85
CA TYR A 218 -8.44 -6.29 -6.09
C TYR A 218 -9.48 -6.61 -7.17
N THR A 219 -9.79 -5.66 -8.04
CA THR A 219 -10.46 -5.97 -9.30
C THR A 219 -9.51 -6.71 -10.24
N GLN A 220 -10.07 -7.58 -11.07
CA GLN A 220 -9.29 -8.33 -12.04
C GLN A 220 -8.41 -7.40 -12.89
N CYS A 221 -7.11 -7.64 -12.90
CA CYS A 221 -6.18 -6.95 -13.79
C CYS A 221 -5.91 -7.76 -15.06
N LYS A 222 -5.22 -7.14 -16.02
CA LYS A 222 -4.83 -7.78 -17.27
C LYS A 222 -3.98 -9.01 -16.98
N THR A 223 -4.24 -10.09 -17.72
CA THR A 223 -3.47 -11.32 -17.63
C THR A 223 -2.00 -11.07 -17.96
N ILE A 224 -1.11 -11.70 -17.23
CA ILE A 224 0.33 -11.62 -17.49
C ILE A 224 0.70 -12.28 -18.81
N GLN A 225 1.76 -11.77 -19.41
CA GLN A 225 2.48 -12.43 -20.50
C GLN A 225 3.73 -13.08 -19.88
N GLY A 226 3.69 -14.40 -19.67
CA GLY A 226 4.77 -15.16 -19.03
C GLY A 226 4.42 -15.65 -17.63
N THR A 227 5.43 -15.99 -16.83
CA THR A 227 5.29 -16.58 -15.51
C THR A 227 5.47 -15.54 -14.41
N TRP A 228 4.60 -15.53 -13.41
CA TRP A 228 4.75 -14.75 -12.20
C TRP A 228 5.84 -15.32 -11.29
N GLN A 229 6.77 -14.49 -10.84
CA GLN A 229 7.91 -14.90 -10.02
C GLN A 229 7.87 -14.39 -8.57
N GLY A 230 6.81 -13.69 -8.19
CA GLY A 230 6.72 -13.04 -6.87
C GLY A 230 7.50 -11.73 -6.77
N LEU A 231 7.27 -11.00 -5.68
CA LEU A 231 8.10 -9.88 -5.23
C LEU A 231 9.16 -10.40 -4.25
N LYS A 232 10.21 -9.64 -4.01
CA LYS A 232 11.24 -9.95 -2.99
C LYS A 232 10.90 -9.33 -1.64
#